data_1035705adc96ebb76cc4cfde1b2cf7eb
#
_entry.id   1035705adc96ebb76cc4cfde1b2cf7eb
#
_cell.length_a   1.000
_cell.length_b   1.000
_cell.length_c   1.000
_cell.angle_alpha   90.00
_cell.angle_beta   90.00
_cell.angle_gamma   90.00
#
_symmetry.space_group_name_H-M   'P 1'
#
loop_
_entity.id
_entity.type
_entity.pdbx_description
1 polymer ?
#
loop_
_entity_poly.entity_id
_entity_poly.type
_entity_poly.pdbx_seq_one_letter_code
_entity_poly.pdbx_strand_id
1 'polypeptide(L)'
;MHWPALLYHPCYSELQLPDKHRYPIGKYRALYQQLLDIGIPAGAFSQSVAITPEQLATVHCPQYIHSLQTGSIDAKAMRRIGFPWSEQLFRRSLYSLGGTLQTAQAAQHTGIALHLSGGYHHAFYAEGSG
;
A
#
# COMPACT_ATOMS: atom_id res chain seq x y z
N MET A 1 -14.42 23.83 -8.17
CA MET A 1 -13.05 23.34 -8.48
C MET A 1 -13.09 21.82 -8.51
N HIS A 2 -12.63 21.26 -9.60
CA HIS A 2 -12.52 19.79 -9.71
C HIS A 2 -11.13 19.34 -9.24
N TRP A 3 -11.12 18.53 -8.20
CA TRP A 3 -9.92 17.83 -7.77
C TRP A 3 -9.69 16.58 -8.63
N PRO A 4 -8.45 16.22 -8.96
CA PRO A 4 -8.19 14.90 -9.52
C PRO A 4 -8.62 13.82 -8.54
N ALA A 5 -8.81 12.60 -9.01
CA ALA A 5 -9.09 11.47 -8.12
C ALA A 5 -7.94 11.30 -7.13
N LEU A 6 -8.23 11.27 -5.84
CA LEU A 6 -7.28 11.15 -4.74
C LEU A 6 -7.59 9.87 -3.97
N LEU A 7 -6.65 8.93 -3.95
CA LEU A 7 -6.79 7.64 -3.28
C LEU A 7 -5.99 7.62 -1.98
N TYR A 8 -6.62 7.24 -0.89
CA TYR A 8 -6.01 7.11 0.43
C TYR A 8 -6.72 6.04 1.24
N HIS A 9 -6.03 5.42 2.18
CA HIS A 9 -6.63 4.56 3.19
C HIS A 9 -5.90 4.72 4.53
N PRO A 10 -6.63 4.82 5.66
CA PRO A 10 -6.01 4.97 6.98
C PRO A 10 -5.00 3.87 7.32
N CYS A 11 -5.22 2.64 6.85
CA CYS A 11 -4.32 1.51 7.13
C CYS A 11 -2.89 1.67 6.59
N TYR A 12 -2.65 2.63 5.70
CA TYR A 12 -1.30 2.89 5.20
C TYR A 12 -0.31 3.24 6.31
N SER A 13 -0.78 3.87 7.38
CA SER A 13 0.02 4.20 8.56
C SER A 13 -0.30 3.33 9.79
N GLU A 14 -1.13 2.31 9.65
CA GLU A 14 -1.53 1.41 10.74
C GLU A 14 -0.63 0.17 10.81
N LEU A 15 0.66 0.37 10.75
CA LEU A 15 1.67 -0.68 10.88
C LEU A 15 2.55 -0.36 12.08
N GLN A 16 2.64 -1.29 13.03
CA GLN A 16 3.55 -1.16 14.15
C GLN A 16 4.94 -1.65 13.74
N LEU A 17 5.90 -0.75 13.78
CA LEU A 17 7.30 -1.04 13.53
C LEU A 17 8.11 -0.86 14.82
N PRO A 18 9.24 -1.57 14.98
CA PRO A 18 10.15 -1.31 16.09
C PRO A 18 10.59 0.15 16.16
N ASP A 19 10.78 0.69 17.36
CA ASP A 19 11.10 2.10 17.58
C ASP A 19 12.31 2.61 16.78
N LYS A 20 13.27 1.72 16.53
CA LYS A 20 14.49 2.04 15.74
C LYS A 20 14.33 1.82 14.25
N HIS A 21 13.15 1.43 13.78
CA HIS A 21 12.93 1.20 12.36
C HIS A 21 12.96 2.52 11.61
N ARG A 22 13.72 2.56 10.50
CA ARG A 22 13.95 3.81 9.74
C ARG A 22 12.76 4.25 8.90
N TYR A 23 11.83 3.35 8.61
CA TYR A 23 10.70 3.65 7.73
C TYR A 23 9.69 4.57 8.41
N PRO A 24 9.41 5.75 7.84
CA PRO A 24 8.50 6.72 8.47
C PRO A 24 7.04 6.35 8.17
N ILE A 25 6.52 5.33 8.84
CA ILE A 25 5.18 4.79 8.59
C ILE A 25 4.06 5.83 8.76
N GLY A 26 4.26 6.84 9.57
CA GLY A 26 3.29 7.92 9.77
C GLY A 26 3.15 8.91 8.61
N LYS A 27 4.03 8.86 7.61
CA LYS A 27 4.07 9.86 6.52
C LYS A 27 2.77 9.91 5.69
N TYR A 28 2.10 8.80 5.52
CA TYR A 28 0.85 8.74 4.73
C TYR A 28 -0.29 9.48 5.41
N ARG A 29 -0.45 9.27 6.72
CA ARG A 29 -1.42 10.01 7.53
C ARG A 29 -1.08 11.49 7.61
N ALA A 30 0.20 11.82 7.79
CA ALA A 30 0.66 13.20 7.84
C ALA A 30 0.38 13.93 6.51
N LEU A 31 0.65 13.29 5.37
CA LEU A 31 0.34 13.85 4.06
C LEU A 31 -1.17 14.07 3.88
N TYR A 32 -1.99 13.09 4.23
CA TYR A 32 -3.45 13.23 4.17
C TYR A 32 -3.93 14.42 5.01
N GLN A 33 -3.45 14.53 6.27
CA GLN A 33 -3.83 15.64 7.15
C GLN A 33 -3.38 16.98 6.57
N GLN A 34 -2.16 17.07 6.05
CA GLN A 34 -1.65 18.29 5.42
C GLN A 34 -2.52 18.73 4.24
N LEU A 35 -2.99 17.81 3.45
CA LEU A 35 -3.87 18.13 2.32
C LEU A 35 -5.24 18.65 2.79
N LEU A 36 -5.79 18.10 3.87
CA LEU A 36 -6.99 18.65 4.50
C LEU A 36 -6.75 20.07 5.03
N ASP A 37 -5.62 20.30 5.70
CA ASP A 37 -5.28 21.59 6.32
C ASP A 37 -5.12 22.72 5.28
N ILE A 38 -4.65 22.39 4.08
CA ILE A 38 -4.58 23.37 2.97
C ILE A 38 -5.89 23.53 2.19
N GLY A 39 -6.97 22.87 2.64
CA GLY A 39 -8.32 23.10 2.15
C GLY A 39 -8.86 22.09 1.15
N ILE A 40 -8.18 20.97 0.92
CA ILE A 40 -8.78 19.89 0.12
C ILE A 40 -9.87 19.22 0.98
N PRO A 41 -11.13 19.18 0.52
CA PRO A 41 -12.20 18.60 1.34
C PRO A 41 -12.03 17.08 1.47
N ALA A 42 -12.40 16.54 2.63
CA ALA A 42 -12.33 15.10 2.88
C ALA A 42 -13.10 14.28 1.83
N GLY A 43 -14.19 14.81 1.32
CA GLY A 43 -15.01 14.18 0.27
C GLY A 43 -14.33 14.09 -1.10
N ALA A 44 -13.18 14.76 -1.31
CA ALA A 44 -12.39 14.63 -2.53
C ALA A 44 -11.55 13.34 -2.55
N PHE A 45 -11.39 12.70 -1.40
CA PHE A 45 -10.64 11.45 -1.29
C PHE A 45 -11.56 10.23 -1.39
N SER A 46 -11.12 9.24 -2.14
CA SER A 46 -11.71 7.90 -2.16
C SER A 46 -10.84 6.95 -1.36
N GLN A 47 -11.45 6.09 -0.56
CA GLN A 47 -10.70 5.03 0.11
C GLN A 47 -10.34 3.93 -0.89
N SER A 48 -9.12 3.45 -0.82
CA SER A 48 -8.71 2.31 -1.61
C SER A 48 -9.42 1.03 -1.17
N VAL A 49 -9.64 0.14 -2.12
CA VAL A 49 -10.18 -1.21 -1.90
C VAL A 49 -9.03 -2.20 -2.03
N ALA A 50 -9.00 -3.20 -1.16
CA ALA A 50 -7.95 -4.21 -1.20
C ALA A 50 -7.94 -4.97 -2.53
N ILE A 51 -6.76 -5.19 -3.08
CA ILE A 51 -6.59 -6.12 -4.20
C ILE A 51 -6.83 -7.56 -3.70
N THR A 52 -7.34 -8.42 -4.56
CA THR A 52 -7.59 -9.81 -4.18
C THR A 52 -6.35 -10.69 -4.40
N PRO A 53 -6.20 -11.80 -3.66
CA PRO A 53 -5.14 -12.77 -3.93
C PRO A 53 -5.14 -13.30 -5.37
N GLU A 54 -6.31 -13.45 -5.98
CA GLU A 54 -6.47 -13.88 -7.39
C GLU A 54 -5.88 -12.85 -8.36
N GLN A 55 -6.12 -11.55 -8.09
CA GLN A 55 -5.50 -10.48 -8.87
C GLN A 55 -3.98 -10.45 -8.69
N LEU A 56 -3.49 -10.64 -7.47
CA LEU A 56 -2.04 -10.74 -7.19
C LEU A 56 -1.40 -11.92 -7.92
N ALA A 57 -2.09 -13.05 -8.01
CA ALA A 57 -1.58 -14.25 -8.67
C ALA A 57 -1.38 -14.07 -10.18
N THR A 58 -1.87 -12.99 -10.78
CA THR A 58 -1.57 -12.66 -12.18
C THR A 58 -0.12 -12.22 -12.40
N VAL A 59 0.56 -11.75 -11.34
CA VAL A 59 1.95 -11.23 -11.42
C VAL A 59 2.88 -11.82 -10.38
N HIS A 60 2.36 -12.50 -9.37
CA HIS A 60 3.13 -13.09 -8.28
C HIS A 60 2.86 -14.58 -8.13
N CYS A 61 3.87 -15.29 -7.65
CA CYS A 61 3.79 -16.70 -7.32
C CYS A 61 2.71 -16.97 -6.25
N PRO A 62 1.73 -17.86 -6.49
CA PRO A 62 0.69 -18.15 -5.49
C PRO A 62 1.24 -18.64 -4.14
N GLN A 63 2.32 -19.42 -4.15
CA GLN A 63 2.97 -19.89 -2.92
C GLN A 63 3.59 -18.73 -2.13
N TYR A 64 4.16 -17.75 -2.81
CA TYR A 64 4.69 -16.53 -2.18
C TYR A 64 3.56 -15.72 -1.53
N ILE A 65 2.47 -15.50 -2.24
CA ILE A 65 1.28 -14.81 -1.71
C ILE A 65 0.78 -15.54 -0.46
N HIS A 66 0.61 -16.85 -0.53
CA HIS A 66 0.15 -17.66 0.60
C HIS A 66 1.09 -17.57 1.81
N SER A 67 2.40 -17.59 1.58
CA SER A 67 3.40 -17.49 2.66
C SER A 67 3.33 -16.15 3.40
N LEU A 68 3.07 -15.06 2.68
CA LEU A 68 2.86 -13.73 3.28
C LEU A 68 1.51 -13.65 4.00
N GLN A 69 0.47 -14.25 3.45
CA GLN A 69 -0.86 -14.25 4.05
C GLN A 69 -0.89 -15.01 5.38
N THR A 70 -0.19 -16.13 5.46
CA THR A 70 -0.19 -17.03 6.64
C THR A 70 0.96 -16.77 7.60
N GLY A 71 1.95 -15.98 7.24
CA GLY A 71 3.17 -15.79 8.03
C GLY A 71 4.16 -16.94 7.92
N SER A 72 3.96 -17.88 7.01
CA SER A 72 4.87 -18.99 6.78
C SER A 72 6.08 -18.67 5.92
N ILE A 73 6.18 -17.41 5.49
CA ILE A 73 7.34 -16.95 4.71
C ILE A 73 8.65 -17.19 5.45
N ASP A 74 9.67 -17.61 4.73
CA ASP A 74 11.00 -17.85 5.26
C ASP A 74 11.59 -16.60 5.92
N ALA A 75 12.22 -16.77 7.09
CA ALA A 75 12.78 -15.67 7.86
C ALA A 75 13.86 -14.88 7.10
N LYS A 76 14.65 -15.54 6.26
CA LYS A 76 15.67 -14.88 5.42
C LYS A 76 14.99 -14.02 4.36
N ALA A 77 13.95 -14.52 3.72
CA ALA A 77 13.16 -13.77 2.75
C ALA A 77 12.49 -12.55 3.40
N MET A 78 11.95 -12.71 4.62
CA MET A 78 11.33 -11.60 5.35
C MET A 78 12.34 -10.53 5.75
N ARG A 79 13.55 -10.93 6.16
CA ARG A 79 14.63 -9.96 6.43
C ARG A 79 15.03 -9.16 5.18
N ARG A 80 14.98 -9.75 4.00
CA ARG A 80 15.24 -9.02 2.74
C ARG A 80 14.17 -7.97 2.45
N ILE A 81 12.92 -8.24 2.81
CA ILE A 81 11.82 -7.27 2.72
C ILE A 81 12.07 -6.10 3.68
N GLY A 82 12.66 -6.37 4.86
CA GLY A 82 13.05 -5.32 5.80
C GLY A 82 11.96 -4.87 6.76
N PHE A 83 10.79 -5.51 6.75
CA PHE A 83 9.73 -5.33 7.75
C PHE A 83 9.51 -6.61 8.55
N PRO A 84 9.19 -6.54 9.86
CA PRO A 84 8.71 -7.71 10.57
C PRO A 84 7.37 -8.15 9.99
N TRP A 85 7.17 -9.46 9.86
CA TRP A 85 5.89 -9.96 9.40
C TRP A 85 4.77 -9.66 10.41
N SER A 86 3.60 -9.31 9.90
CA SER A 86 2.35 -9.22 10.66
C SER A 86 1.17 -9.34 9.71
N GLU A 87 0.01 -9.70 10.24
CA GLU A 87 -1.24 -9.67 9.47
C GLU A 87 -1.54 -8.25 8.94
N GLN A 88 -1.20 -7.24 9.74
CA GLN A 88 -1.36 -5.84 9.36
C GLN A 88 -0.48 -5.45 8.17
N LEU A 89 0.74 -5.97 8.10
CA LEU A 89 1.62 -5.75 6.95
C LEU A 89 1.00 -6.31 5.68
N PHE A 90 0.51 -7.53 5.71
CA PHE A 90 -0.15 -8.15 4.57
C PHE A 90 -1.42 -7.38 4.16
N ARG A 91 -2.29 -7.08 5.13
CA ARG A 91 -3.52 -6.29 4.91
C ARG A 91 -3.21 -4.91 4.30
N ARG A 92 -2.26 -4.19 4.87
CA ARG A 92 -1.82 -2.89 4.37
C ARG A 92 -1.33 -2.99 2.92
N SER A 93 -0.59 -4.03 2.59
CA SER A 93 -0.08 -4.26 1.23
C SER A 93 -1.22 -4.46 0.24
N LEU A 94 -2.26 -5.21 0.60
CA LEU A 94 -3.43 -5.41 -0.25
C LEU A 94 -4.16 -4.10 -0.56
N TYR A 95 -4.34 -3.23 0.43
CA TYR A 95 -4.98 -1.92 0.23
C TYR A 95 -4.10 -0.95 -0.56
N SER A 96 -2.79 -0.97 -0.35
CA SER A 96 -1.86 -0.14 -1.11
C SER A 96 -1.83 -0.54 -2.59
N LEU A 97 -1.78 -1.83 -2.88
CA LEU A 97 -1.82 -2.33 -4.25
C LEU A 97 -3.16 -2.08 -4.93
N GLY A 98 -4.26 -2.32 -4.21
CA GLY A 98 -5.61 -2.01 -4.69
C GLY A 98 -5.77 -0.53 -4.99
N GLY A 99 -5.23 0.34 -4.14
CA GLY A 99 -5.21 1.79 -4.36
C GLY A 99 -4.43 2.18 -5.62
N THR A 100 -3.31 1.54 -5.89
CA THR A 100 -2.54 1.77 -7.13
C THR A 100 -3.37 1.39 -8.36
N LEU A 101 -4.04 0.23 -8.32
CA LEU A 101 -4.90 -0.22 -9.42
C LEU A 101 -6.07 0.75 -9.65
N GLN A 102 -6.76 1.17 -8.58
CA GLN A 102 -7.84 2.14 -8.67
C GLN A 102 -7.37 3.50 -9.20
N THR A 103 -6.19 3.96 -8.77
CA THR A 103 -5.59 5.21 -9.24
C THR A 103 -5.32 5.14 -10.74
N ALA A 104 -4.76 4.04 -11.22
CA ALA A 104 -4.52 3.84 -12.65
C ALA A 104 -5.82 3.82 -13.45
N GLN A 105 -6.85 3.13 -12.95
CA GLN A 105 -8.17 3.10 -13.58
C GLN A 105 -8.82 4.49 -13.63
N ALA A 106 -8.74 5.26 -12.53
CA ALA A 106 -9.25 6.62 -12.51
C ALA A 106 -8.52 7.52 -13.51
N ALA A 107 -7.19 7.42 -13.59
CA ALA A 107 -6.39 8.20 -14.53
C ALA A 107 -6.73 7.90 -15.99
N GLN A 108 -7.09 6.68 -16.33
CA GLN A 108 -7.55 6.32 -17.68
C GLN A 108 -8.81 7.09 -18.10
N HIS A 109 -9.67 7.46 -17.15
CA HIS A 109 -10.92 8.18 -17.42
C HIS A 109 -10.74 9.70 -17.33
N THR A 110 -9.91 10.17 -16.40
CA THR A 110 -9.79 11.60 -16.07
C THR A 110 -8.47 12.24 -16.54
N GLY A 111 -7.53 11.44 -17.02
CA GLY A 111 -6.21 11.89 -17.45
C GLY A 111 -5.19 11.99 -16.32
N ILE A 112 -5.63 12.17 -15.07
CA ILE A 112 -4.74 12.27 -13.90
C ILE A 112 -5.45 11.75 -12.64
N ALA A 113 -4.70 11.05 -11.80
CA ALA A 113 -5.13 10.65 -10.46
C ALA A 113 -3.91 10.55 -9.55
N LEU A 114 -4.11 10.68 -8.24
CA LEU A 114 -3.03 10.65 -7.27
C LEU A 114 -3.33 9.61 -6.18
N HIS A 115 -2.30 8.90 -5.79
CA HIS A 115 -2.35 7.90 -4.74
C HIS A 115 -1.41 8.30 -3.60
N LEU A 116 -1.97 8.41 -2.39
CA LEU A 116 -1.20 8.79 -1.20
C LEU A 116 -0.49 7.55 -0.60
N SER A 117 0.08 6.74 -1.45
CA SER A 117 0.94 5.61 -1.08
C SER A 117 1.91 5.37 -2.23
N GLY A 118 3.15 5.08 -1.90
CA GLY A 118 4.17 4.78 -2.89
C GLY A 118 4.81 3.44 -2.62
N GLY A 119 5.44 2.85 -3.63
CA GLY A 119 6.26 1.66 -3.49
C GLY A 119 7.55 1.99 -2.76
N TYR A 120 7.91 1.17 -1.80
CA TYR A 120 9.19 1.25 -1.08
C TYR A 120 10.09 0.08 -1.48
N HIS A 121 9.49 -1.06 -1.78
CA HIS A 121 10.20 -2.31 -2.03
C HIS A 121 10.38 -2.58 -3.52
N HIS A 122 11.43 -3.34 -3.84
CA HIS A 122 11.58 -3.98 -5.14
C HIS A 122 10.75 -5.27 -5.14
N ALA A 123 9.84 -5.37 -6.09
CA ALA A 123 8.93 -6.50 -6.21
C ALA A 123 9.36 -7.44 -7.33
N PHE A 124 9.46 -8.72 -7.01
CA PHE A 124 9.75 -9.79 -7.96
C PHE A 124 8.61 -10.82 -7.94
N TYR A 125 8.67 -11.79 -8.83
CA TYR A 125 7.60 -12.81 -8.94
C TYR A 125 7.38 -13.56 -7.62
N ALA A 126 8.44 -14.00 -6.95
CA ALA A 126 8.37 -14.83 -5.74
C ALA A 126 9.15 -14.27 -4.54
N GLU A 127 9.57 -13.01 -4.59
CA GLU A 127 10.32 -12.38 -3.50
C GLU A 127 10.19 -10.86 -3.53
N GLY A 128 10.65 -10.22 -2.46
CA GLY A 128 10.75 -8.77 -2.36
C GLY A 128 12.01 -8.35 -1.63
N SER A 129 12.42 -7.11 -1.83
CA SER A 129 13.54 -6.50 -1.09
C SER A 129 13.33 -5.00 -0.91
N GLY A 130 13.86 -4.47 0.18
CA GLY A 130 13.76 -3.04 0.47
C GLY A 130 14.82 -2.55 1.45
#